data_9aea89eab50060f5b5458ab16986326b
#
_entry.id   9aea89eab50060f5b5458ab16986326b
#
_cell.length_a   1.000
_cell.length_b   1.000
_cell.length_c   1.000
_cell.angle_alpha   90.00
_cell.angle_beta   90.00
_cell.angle_gamma   90.00
#
_symmetry.space_group_name_H-M   'P 1'
#
loop_
_entity.id
_entity.type
_entity.pdbx_description
1 polymer ?
#
loop_
_entity_poly.entity_id
_entity_poly.type
_entity_poly.pdbx_seq_one_letter_code
_entity_poly.pdbx_strand_id
1 'polypeptide(L)'
;MIKTIIEFFSLLTPSQRRRFYTLQILLVIMTFAEVASIFSITPFMALVGDPSILQKEGFLRILYEKSNLDEPYKFIFYLGFVVLAILIISALISIFITWRLAMFATKIGVEIGDRLYSHYLNRDWLFHTMKSSSNLTEKISTETYRITHMFLLPLMYMNARLFLTLFVFLILLVYDPIVSIICLIVFSITYIIIIKLARARLEINSKNISAMFLERFKLMSDSFGGIKEVLLLDKSSEFKKSFIKAGNKLAYSEGLNRAIALVPRYFMELIGFASMIALVLYLIANSKGNLGLLLPILSIYAIAGVKLLPALQQIYNSIVTIQGNLSAYESIREDLININMDIEQKVEDNQQVWSKHNEISLKNITFNYPHKKSFALKDVSLVIKPNTTVGFVGTSGSGKSTLIDVIIGLIKPQQGEITIDGTPLISQNLRTWQNKIGIVPQVIFLTEGTISENVAFGIPQDLINHEQVKKVLKLAYLEEWVLGLENGVHSKVGERGIQLSGGQKQRIGIARALYYEADVLVFDEATSALDGITEKAIMRAINDFTGKKTLIMIAHRLTTVQKCDKIFMMNNGSIVDSGTYQQLLKKNEQFKKM
;
A
#
# COMPACT_ATOMS: atom_id res chain seq x y z
N MET A 1 17.33 5.21 -12.41
CA MET A 1 16.19 4.57 -13.11
C MET A 1 16.45 3.09 -13.44
N ILE A 2 17.41 2.71 -14.29
CA ILE A 2 17.65 1.29 -14.66
C ILE A 2 17.93 0.44 -13.42
N LYS A 3 18.82 0.88 -12.52
CA LYS A 3 19.12 0.19 -11.26
C LYS A 3 17.85 -0.02 -10.41
N THR A 4 17.01 1.00 -10.32
CA THR A 4 15.74 0.96 -9.58
C THR A 4 14.72 0.00 -10.21
N ILE A 5 14.67 -0.06 -11.56
CA ILE A 5 13.81 -1.02 -12.28
C ILE A 5 14.25 -2.45 -11.98
N ILE A 6 15.56 -2.74 -12.08
CA ILE A 6 16.11 -4.07 -11.79
C ILE A 6 15.81 -4.48 -10.34
N GLU A 7 16.00 -3.56 -9.40
CA GLU A 7 15.70 -3.78 -7.99
C GLU A 7 14.20 -4.03 -7.76
N PHE A 8 13.31 -3.23 -8.35
CA PHE A 8 11.87 -3.47 -8.28
C PHE A 8 11.50 -4.89 -8.75
N PHE A 9 12.07 -5.33 -9.87
CA PHE A 9 11.85 -6.70 -10.36
C PHE A 9 12.39 -7.78 -9.41
N SER A 10 13.47 -7.50 -8.68
CA SER A 10 13.98 -8.45 -7.68
C SER A 10 13.05 -8.60 -6.48
N LEU A 11 12.18 -7.62 -6.21
CA LEU A 11 11.19 -7.63 -5.13
C LEU A 11 9.86 -8.31 -5.51
N LEU A 12 9.66 -8.61 -6.80
CA LEU A 12 8.51 -9.37 -7.27
C LEU A 12 8.64 -10.85 -6.89
N THR A 13 7.50 -11.48 -6.60
CA THR A 13 7.44 -12.92 -6.33
C THR A 13 7.84 -13.75 -7.56
N PRO A 14 8.32 -15.00 -7.39
CA PRO A 14 8.66 -15.88 -8.52
C PRO A 14 7.50 -16.07 -9.51
N SER A 15 6.27 -16.16 -9.01
CA SER A 15 5.05 -16.25 -9.84
C SER A 15 4.83 -14.99 -10.68
N GLN A 16 5.02 -13.80 -10.08
CA GLN A 16 4.89 -12.51 -10.77
C GLN A 16 5.97 -12.36 -11.86
N ARG A 17 7.22 -12.73 -11.56
CA ARG A 17 8.32 -12.72 -12.55
C ARG A 17 8.03 -13.64 -13.74
N ARG A 18 7.56 -14.87 -13.48
CA ARG A 18 7.19 -15.81 -14.55
C ARG A 18 6.11 -15.24 -15.46
N ARG A 19 5.05 -14.65 -14.89
CA ARG A 19 3.98 -14.00 -15.66
C ARG A 19 4.49 -12.81 -16.46
N PHE A 20 5.41 -12.02 -15.88
CA PHE A 20 6.05 -10.91 -16.58
C PHE A 20 6.81 -11.39 -17.83
N TYR A 21 7.65 -12.44 -17.73
CA TYR A 21 8.38 -12.95 -18.88
C TYR A 21 7.45 -13.52 -19.95
N THR A 22 6.37 -14.20 -19.56
CA THR A 22 5.33 -14.66 -20.52
C THR A 22 4.73 -13.48 -21.29
N LEU A 23 4.46 -12.36 -20.60
CA LEU A 23 3.96 -11.14 -21.25
C LEU A 23 4.99 -10.51 -22.19
N GLN A 24 6.30 -10.56 -21.87
CA GLN A 24 7.34 -10.08 -22.80
C GLN A 24 7.33 -10.89 -24.11
N ILE A 25 7.15 -12.20 -24.06
CA ILE A 25 7.01 -13.02 -25.27
C ILE A 25 5.77 -12.61 -26.08
N LEU A 26 4.63 -12.40 -25.39
CA LEU A 26 3.42 -11.93 -26.06
C LEU A 26 3.59 -10.55 -26.71
N LEU A 27 4.34 -9.62 -26.06
CA LEU A 27 4.66 -8.33 -26.63
C LEU A 27 5.50 -8.43 -27.91
N VAL A 28 6.44 -9.38 -27.96
CA VAL A 28 7.20 -9.65 -29.20
C VAL A 28 6.26 -10.15 -30.30
N ILE A 29 5.36 -11.09 -30.00
CA ILE A 29 4.36 -11.58 -30.97
C ILE A 29 3.46 -10.42 -31.47
N MET A 30 2.97 -9.57 -30.57
CA MET A 30 2.19 -8.38 -30.93
C MET A 30 2.97 -7.48 -31.90
N THR A 31 4.26 -7.25 -31.60
CA THR A 31 5.11 -6.42 -32.43
C THR A 31 5.29 -7.00 -33.83
N PHE A 32 5.51 -8.32 -33.93
CA PHE A 32 5.58 -8.99 -35.24
C PHE A 32 4.27 -8.85 -36.03
N ALA A 33 3.12 -9.03 -35.36
CA ALA A 33 1.83 -8.87 -36.00
C ALA A 33 1.60 -7.43 -36.49
N GLU A 34 1.93 -6.41 -35.66
CA GLU A 34 1.85 -5.01 -36.04
C GLU A 34 2.78 -4.67 -37.22
N VAL A 35 4.00 -5.14 -37.20
CA VAL A 35 4.98 -4.92 -38.28
C VAL A 35 4.52 -5.62 -39.57
N ALA A 36 4.11 -6.90 -39.50
CA ALA A 36 3.61 -7.62 -40.66
C ALA A 36 2.39 -6.93 -41.28
N SER A 37 1.48 -6.39 -40.46
CA SER A 37 0.30 -5.67 -40.94
C SER A 37 0.66 -4.39 -41.71
N ILE A 38 1.69 -3.66 -41.27
CA ILE A 38 2.17 -2.44 -41.94
C ILE A 38 2.78 -2.79 -43.29
N PHE A 39 3.70 -3.75 -43.29
CA PHE A 39 4.44 -4.11 -44.50
C PHE A 39 3.61 -4.87 -45.52
N SER A 40 2.47 -5.47 -45.13
CA SER A 40 1.51 -6.06 -46.08
C SER A 40 0.82 -5.02 -46.98
N ILE A 41 0.71 -3.77 -46.52
CA ILE A 41 0.14 -2.67 -47.30
C ILE A 41 1.03 -2.28 -48.48
N THR A 42 2.35 -2.33 -48.32
CA THR A 42 3.35 -1.88 -49.32
C THR A 42 3.21 -2.59 -50.67
N PRO A 43 3.22 -3.94 -50.76
CA PRO A 43 3.04 -4.64 -52.03
C PRO A 43 1.68 -4.42 -52.64
N PHE A 44 0.61 -4.26 -51.87
CA PHE A 44 -0.73 -3.91 -52.34
C PHE A 44 -0.72 -2.54 -53.01
N MET A 45 -0.18 -1.50 -52.33
CA MET A 45 -0.14 -0.15 -52.87
C MET A 45 0.78 -0.06 -54.13
N ALA A 46 1.86 -0.82 -54.16
CA ALA A 46 2.76 -0.87 -55.32
C ALA A 46 2.02 -1.44 -56.56
N LEU A 47 1.20 -2.49 -56.38
CA LEU A 47 0.42 -3.09 -57.48
C LEU A 47 -0.75 -2.22 -57.90
N VAL A 48 -1.38 -1.47 -56.98
CA VAL A 48 -2.42 -0.49 -57.31
C VAL A 48 -1.86 0.66 -58.15
N GLY A 49 -0.60 1.08 -57.83
CA GLY A 49 0.09 2.15 -58.59
C GLY A 49 0.63 1.73 -59.96
N ASP A 50 1.13 0.50 -60.07
CA ASP A 50 1.68 -0.05 -61.32
C ASP A 50 1.46 -1.55 -61.42
N PRO A 51 0.34 -2.00 -62.08
CA PRO A 51 0.05 -3.41 -62.29
C PRO A 51 1.13 -4.16 -63.10
N SER A 52 1.98 -3.44 -63.89
CA SER A 52 3.05 -4.04 -64.70
C SER A 52 4.14 -4.70 -63.85
N ILE A 53 4.19 -4.44 -62.53
CA ILE A 53 5.09 -5.10 -61.57
C ILE A 53 4.88 -6.62 -61.57
N LEU A 54 3.66 -7.11 -61.87
CA LEU A 54 3.37 -8.55 -61.98
C LEU A 54 4.05 -9.23 -63.17
N GLN A 55 4.56 -8.45 -64.14
CA GLN A 55 5.31 -8.98 -65.29
C GLN A 55 6.83 -9.02 -65.02
N LYS A 56 7.30 -8.32 -63.96
CA LYS A 56 8.70 -8.31 -63.56
C LYS A 56 9.05 -9.51 -62.67
N GLU A 57 10.25 -10.04 -62.78
CA GLU A 57 10.71 -11.12 -61.86
C GLU A 57 10.67 -10.65 -60.39
N GLY A 58 9.97 -11.43 -59.55
CA GLY A 58 9.86 -11.10 -58.15
C GLY A 58 8.83 -11.95 -57.42
N PHE A 59 8.79 -11.83 -56.07
CA PHE A 59 7.89 -12.58 -55.19
C PHE A 59 6.39 -12.40 -55.55
N LEU A 60 5.99 -11.21 -55.97
CA LEU A 60 4.60 -10.90 -56.35
C LEU A 60 4.18 -11.63 -57.60
N ARG A 61 5.07 -11.79 -58.57
CA ARG A 61 4.83 -12.59 -59.80
C ARG A 61 4.61 -14.04 -59.44
N ILE A 62 5.44 -14.65 -58.59
CA ILE A 62 5.32 -16.03 -58.17
C ILE A 62 3.96 -16.27 -57.47
N LEU A 63 3.53 -15.34 -56.63
CA LEU A 63 2.20 -15.39 -55.99
C LEU A 63 1.07 -15.28 -57.01
N TYR A 64 1.20 -14.38 -57.98
CA TYR A 64 0.21 -14.22 -59.07
C TYR A 64 0.09 -15.48 -59.91
N GLU A 65 1.19 -16.03 -60.38
CA GLU A 65 1.22 -17.27 -61.18
C GLU A 65 0.62 -18.49 -60.41
N LYS A 66 0.90 -18.58 -59.10
CA LYS A 66 0.30 -19.61 -58.22
C LYS A 66 -1.18 -19.41 -57.92
N SER A 67 -1.68 -18.20 -58.07
CA SER A 67 -3.11 -17.89 -57.79
C SER A 67 -4.08 -18.41 -58.85
N ASN A 68 -3.62 -18.83 -60.03
CA ASN A 68 -4.41 -19.23 -61.20
C ASN A 68 -5.47 -18.21 -61.60
N LEU A 69 -5.21 -16.93 -61.39
CA LEU A 69 -6.10 -15.82 -61.78
C LEU A 69 -5.67 -15.23 -63.10
N ASP A 70 -6.54 -15.23 -64.11
CA ASP A 70 -6.23 -14.77 -65.46
C ASP A 70 -6.06 -13.24 -65.55
N GLU A 71 -6.62 -12.46 -64.63
CA GLU A 71 -6.71 -11.02 -64.70
C GLU A 71 -5.97 -10.33 -63.53
N PRO A 72 -5.00 -9.44 -63.78
CA PRO A 72 -4.27 -8.73 -62.75
C PRO A 72 -5.14 -8.00 -61.72
N TYR A 73 -6.23 -7.38 -62.15
CA TYR A 73 -7.11 -6.63 -61.25
C TYR A 73 -7.87 -7.54 -60.25
N LYS A 74 -8.23 -8.76 -60.63
CA LYS A 74 -8.81 -9.75 -59.71
C LYS A 74 -7.81 -10.16 -58.63
N PHE A 75 -6.54 -10.35 -59.02
CA PHE A 75 -5.47 -10.63 -58.04
C PHE A 75 -5.29 -9.49 -57.03
N ILE A 76 -5.24 -8.21 -57.52
CA ILE A 76 -5.13 -7.04 -56.65
C ILE A 76 -6.35 -6.97 -55.71
N PHE A 77 -7.57 -7.25 -56.20
CA PHE A 77 -8.78 -7.26 -55.39
C PHE A 77 -8.72 -8.30 -54.26
N TYR A 78 -8.34 -9.55 -54.54
CA TYR A 78 -8.17 -10.59 -53.52
C TYR A 78 -6.99 -10.30 -52.57
N LEU A 79 -5.89 -9.74 -53.08
CA LEU A 79 -4.77 -9.31 -52.25
C LEU A 79 -5.22 -8.25 -51.24
N GLY A 80 -6.12 -7.33 -51.66
CA GLY A 80 -6.73 -6.35 -50.75
C GLY A 80 -7.49 -7.00 -49.57
N PHE A 81 -8.27 -8.08 -49.85
CA PHE A 81 -8.92 -8.82 -48.77
C PHE A 81 -7.92 -9.54 -47.84
N VAL A 82 -6.83 -10.09 -48.38
CA VAL A 82 -5.76 -10.72 -47.57
C VAL A 82 -5.09 -9.69 -46.68
N VAL A 83 -4.75 -8.51 -47.19
CA VAL A 83 -4.18 -7.41 -46.40
C VAL A 83 -5.15 -6.98 -45.30
N LEU A 84 -6.45 -6.82 -45.63
CA LEU A 84 -7.48 -6.48 -44.66
C LEU A 84 -7.58 -7.54 -43.56
N ALA A 85 -7.53 -8.81 -43.88
CA ALA A 85 -7.54 -9.89 -42.92
C ALA A 85 -6.31 -9.86 -41.99
N ILE A 86 -5.11 -9.60 -42.52
CA ILE A 86 -3.88 -9.44 -41.73
C ILE A 86 -4.01 -8.25 -40.76
N LEU A 87 -4.56 -7.13 -41.21
CA LEU A 87 -4.81 -5.94 -40.38
C LEU A 87 -5.77 -6.25 -39.23
N ILE A 88 -6.87 -6.96 -39.51
CA ILE A 88 -7.87 -7.35 -38.51
C ILE A 88 -7.23 -8.29 -37.47
N ILE A 89 -6.52 -9.32 -37.92
CA ILE A 89 -5.84 -10.27 -37.03
C ILE A 89 -4.82 -9.57 -36.14
N SER A 90 -4.00 -8.67 -36.72
CA SER A 90 -3.05 -7.86 -35.97
C SER A 90 -3.73 -6.98 -34.92
N ALA A 91 -4.85 -6.34 -35.27
CA ALA A 91 -5.62 -5.53 -34.33
C ALA A 91 -6.17 -6.36 -33.17
N LEU A 92 -6.73 -7.55 -33.45
CA LEU A 92 -7.26 -8.46 -32.42
C LEU A 92 -6.16 -8.94 -31.48
N ILE A 93 -4.99 -9.31 -32.02
CA ILE A 93 -3.82 -9.69 -31.22
C ILE A 93 -3.39 -8.53 -30.33
N SER A 94 -3.30 -7.32 -30.86
CA SER A 94 -2.90 -6.12 -30.12
C SER A 94 -3.89 -5.76 -29.02
N ILE A 95 -5.20 -5.87 -29.27
CA ILE A 95 -6.26 -5.66 -28.28
C ILE A 95 -6.13 -6.68 -27.14
N PHE A 96 -6.02 -7.97 -27.48
CA PHE A 96 -5.91 -9.03 -26.48
C PHE A 96 -4.69 -8.87 -25.59
N ILE A 97 -3.52 -8.59 -26.17
CA ILE A 97 -2.27 -8.49 -25.43
C ILE A 97 -2.25 -7.21 -24.57
N THR A 98 -2.77 -6.07 -25.09
CA THR A 98 -2.90 -4.83 -24.32
C THR A 98 -3.82 -5.02 -23.12
N TRP A 99 -4.95 -5.71 -23.29
CA TRP A 99 -5.86 -6.05 -22.20
C TRP A 99 -5.17 -6.94 -21.13
N ARG A 100 -4.47 -8.00 -21.56
CA ARG A 100 -3.70 -8.88 -20.63
C ARG A 100 -2.63 -8.11 -19.85
N LEU A 101 -1.97 -7.17 -20.50
CA LEU A 101 -0.94 -6.33 -19.91
C LEU A 101 -1.50 -5.39 -18.83
N ALA A 102 -2.63 -4.73 -19.12
CA ALA A 102 -3.31 -3.87 -18.16
C ALA A 102 -3.78 -4.66 -16.94
N MET A 103 -4.42 -5.83 -17.16
CA MET A 103 -4.87 -6.72 -16.08
C MET A 103 -3.70 -7.25 -15.22
N PHE A 104 -2.56 -7.52 -15.82
CA PHE A 104 -1.38 -7.96 -15.08
C PHE A 104 -0.83 -6.84 -14.18
N ALA A 105 -0.67 -5.63 -14.72
CA ALA A 105 -0.14 -4.51 -13.97
C ALA A 105 -1.04 -4.15 -12.77
N THR A 106 -2.35 -4.08 -12.98
CA THR A 106 -3.31 -3.79 -11.90
C THR A 106 -3.32 -4.88 -10.83
N LYS A 107 -3.23 -6.16 -11.23
CA LYS A 107 -3.17 -7.27 -10.29
C LYS A 107 -1.91 -7.22 -9.42
N ILE A 108 -0.75 -6.92 -9.99
CA ILE A 108 0.49 -6.72 -9.20
C ILE A 108 0.32 -5.57 -8.21
N GLY A 109 -0.31 -4.47 -8.62
CA GLY A 109 -0.57 -3.35 -7.72
C GLY A 109 -1.39 -3.74 -6.50
N VAL A 110 -2.48 -4.47 -6.70
CA VAL A 110 -3.30 -4.99 -5.59
C VAL A 110 -2.47 -5.93 -4.71
N GLU A 111 -1.76 -6.91 -5.30
CA GLU A 111 -0.91 -7.85 -4.55
C GLU A 111 0.18 -7.15 -3.73
N ILE A 112 0.74 -6.03 -4.21
CA ILE A 112 1.70 -5.19 -3.44
C ILE A 112 0.98 -4.52 -2.26
N GLY A 113 -0.21 -3.95 -2.49
CA GLY A 113 -1.03 -3.34 -1.43
C GLY A 113 -1.38 -4.34 -0.32
N ASP A 114 -1.83 -5.53 -0.70
CA ASP A 114 -2.18 -6.61 0.24
C ASP A 114 -0.97 -7.06 1.07
N ARG A 115 0.21 -7.16 0.45
CA ARG A 115 1.47 -7.50 1.13
C ARG A 115 1.88 -6.41 2.12
N LEU A 116 1.78 -5.14 1.75
CA LEU A 116 2.07 -4.00 2.63
C LEU A 116 1.09 -3.98 3.81
N TYR A 117 -0.20 -4.15 3.54
CA TYR A 117 -1.22 -4.19 4.58
C TYR A 117 -0.98 -5.31 5.59
N SER A 118 -0.74 -6.53 5.09
CA SER A 118 -0.40 -7.68 5.94
C SER A 118 0.88 -7.45 6.74
N HIS A 119 1.92 -6.89 6.11
CA HIS A 119 3.18 -6.57 6.78
C HIS A 119 2.98 -5.57 7.92
N TYR A 120 2.25 -4.47 7.67
CA TYR A 120 2.02 -3.47 8.71
C TYR A 120 1.18 -4.02 9.87
N LEU A 121 0.16 -4.85 9.60
CA LEU A 121 -0.64 -5.48 10.66
C LEU A 121 0.17 -6.45 11.54
N ASN A 122 1.22 -7.05 10.99
CA ASN A 122 2.07 -8.00 11.71
C ASN A 122 3.29 -7.34 12.41
N ARG A 123 3.44 -6.00 12.28
CA ARG A 123 4.50 -5.27 12.99
C ARG A 123 4.19 -5.13 14.48
N ASP A 124 5.25 -5.02 15.25
CA ASP A 124 5.17 -4.80 16.69
C ASP A 124 4.52 -3.45 17.04
N TRP A 125 4.06 -3.35 18.27
CA TRP A 125 3.42 -2.14 18.80
C TRP A 125 4.29 -0.88 18.67
N LEU A 126 5.60 -1.02 18.90
CA LEU A 126 6.54 0.09 18.80
C LEU A 126 6.57 0.72 17.40
N PHE A 127 6.49 -0.10 16.34
CA PHE A 127 6.37 0.41 14.98
C PHE A 127 5.15 1.31 14.83
N HIS A 128 4.00 0.88 15.34
CA HIS A 128 2.74 1.65 15.25
C HIS A 128 2.74 2.92 16.10
N THR A 129 3.49 2.96 17.21
CA THR A 129 3.66 4.18 17.99
C THR A 129 4.57 5.22 17.31
N MET A 130 5.43 4.78 16.41
CA MET A 130 6.40 5.65 15.69
C MET A 130 5.88 6.11 14.32
N LYS A 131 4.97 5.38 13.71
CA LYS A 131 4.40 5.69 12.38
C LYS A 131 2.96 6.14 12.51
N SER A 132 2.59 7.22 11.82
CA SER A 132 1.19 7.65 11.80
C SER A 132 0.34 6.75 10.91
N SER A 133 -0.90 6.50 11.28
CA SER A 133 -1.87 5.77 10.46
C SER A 133 -2.08 6.42 9.08
N SER A 134 -2.04 7.76 9.02
CA SER A 134 -2.12 8.52 7.76
C SER A 134 -0.99 8.15 6.79
N ASN A 135 0.24 7.97 7.30
CA ASN A 135 1.39 7.57 6.47
C ASN A 135 1.23 6.14 5.95
N LEU A 136 0.80 5.20 6.80
CA LEU A 136 0.58 3.81 6.40
C LEU A 136 -0.56 3.70 5.36
N THR A 137 -1.65 4.42 5.58
CA THR A 137 -2.79 4.46 4.65
C THR A 137 -2.41 5.06 3.31
N GLU A 138 -1.65 6.16 3.30
CA GLU A 138 -1.16 6.82 2.09
C GLU A 138 -0.26 5.87 1.27
N LYS A 139 0.67 5.16 1.91
CA LYS A 139 1.54 4.18 1.25
C LYS A 139 0.75 3.04 0.61
N ILE A 140 -0.23 2.46 1.32
CA ILE A 140 -1.04 1.35 0.80
C ILE A 140 -1.94 1.81 -0.35
N SER A 141 -2.60 2.96 -0.23
CA SER A 141 -3.58 3.43 -1.21
C SER A 141 -2.93 4.21 -2.36
N THR A 142 -2.26 5.32 -2.05
CA THR A 142 -1.79 6.28 -3.06
C THR A 142 -0.48 5.86 -3.70
N GLU A 143 0.54 5.50 -2.90
CA GLU A 143 1.84 5.16 -3.47
C GLU A 143 1.80 3.84 -4.22
N THR A 144 1.04 2.85 -3.75
CA THR A 144 0.82 1.59 -4.48
C THR A 144 0.08 1.84 -5.79
N TYR A 145 -0.94 2.71 -5.82
CA TYR A 145 -1.61 3.11 -7.05
C TYR A 145 -0.65 3.80 -8.04
N ARG A 146 0.19 4.72 -7.56
CA ARG A 146 1.20 5.40 -8.38
C ARG A 146 2.23 4.43 -8.95
N ILE A 147 2.70 3.46 -8.16
CA ILE A 147 3.60 2.41 -8.64
C ILE A 147 2.94 1.58 -9.75
N THR A 148 1.68 1.24 -9.60
CA THR A 148 0.96 0.47 -10.62
C THR A 148 0.79 1.26 -11.91
N HIS A 149 0.22 2.47 -11.82
CA HIS A 149 -0.24 3.22 -12.99
C HIS A 149 0.82 4.18 -13.56
N MET A 150 1.77 4.64 -12.74
CA MET A 150 2.76 5.63 -13.15
C MET A 150 4.20 5.07 -13.23
N PHE A 151 4.41 3.82 -12.80
CA PHE A 151 5.70 3.16 -12.91
C PHE A 151 5.59 1.84 -13.71
N LEU A 152 4.81 0.86 -13.24
CA LEU A 152 4.77 -0.48 -13.85
C LEU A 152 4.10 -0.48 -15.23
N LEU A 153 2.93 0.13 -15.34
CA LEU A 153 2.16 0.17 -16.59
C LEU A 153 2.89 0.93 -17.70
N PRO A 154 3.46 2.14 -17.46
CA PRO A 154 4.30 2.81 -18.44
C PRO A 154 5.55 2.02 -18.82
N LEU A 155 6.17 1.30 -17.87
CA LEU A 155 7.32 0.44 -18.17
C LEU A 155 6.97 -0.68 -19.15
N MET A 156 5.80 -1.29 -18.99
CA MET A 156 5.33 -2.34 -19.89
C MET A 156 5.01 -1.80 -21.29
N TYR A 157 4.36 -0.65 -21.36
CA TYR A 157 4.13 0.02 -22.66
C TYR A 157 5.44 0.44 -23.33
N MET A 158 6.40 0.94 -22.57
CA MET A 158 7.72 1.29 -23.09
C MET A 158 8.40 0.08 -23.74
N ASN A 159 8.39 -1.09 -23.09
CA ASN A 159 8.97 -2.31 -23.64
C ASN A 159 8.29 -2.71 -24.96
N ALA A 160 6.95 -2.67 -25.03
CA ALA A 160 6.22 -2.97 -26.26
C ALA A 160 6.66 -2.05 -27.41
N ARG A 161 6.77 -0.74 -27.15
CA ARG A 161 7.14 0.25 -28.17
C ARG A 161 8.63 0.21 -28.52
N LEU A 162 9.50 -0.19 -27.61
CA LEU A 162 10.92 -0.45 -27.91
C LEU A 162 11.08 -1.59 -28.91
N PHE A 163 10.38 -2.71 -28.74
CA PHE A 163 10.40 -3.80 -29.72
C PHE A 163 9.87 -3.33 -31.09
N LEU A 164 8.75 -2.61 -31.14
CA LEU A 164 8.22 -2.08 -32.38
C LEU A 164 9.22 -1.17 -33.09
N THR A 165 9.80 -0.23 -32.34
CA THR A 165 10.78 0.72 -32.90
C THR A 165 12.00 -0.01 -33.45
N LEU A 166 12.51 -1.02 -32.71
CA LEU A 166 13.66 -1.82 -33.14
C LEU A 166 13.38 -2.58 -34.43
N PHE A 167 12.25 -3.27 -34.53
CA PHE A 167 11.90 -4.07 -35.72
C PHE A 167 11.66 -3.18 -36.95
N VAL A 168 10.90 -2.10 -36.79
CA VAL A 168 10.67 -1.16 -37.93
C VAL A 168 12.00 -0.53 -38.36
N PHE A 169 12.86 -0.13 -37.44
CA PHE A 169 14.17 0.41 -37.75
C PHE A 169 15.07 -0.59 -38.51
N LEU A 170 15.12 -1.88 -38.08
CA LEU A 170 15.87 -2.92 -38.78
C LEU A 170 15.41 -3.10 -40.24
N ILE A 171 14.09 -3.04 -40.47
CA ILE A 171 13.57 -3.14 -41.84
C ILE A 171 13.97 -1.91 -42.69
N LEU A 172 13.85 -0.70 -42.13
CA LEU A 172 14.27 0.52 -42.82
C LEU A 172 15.79 0.53 -43.12
N LEU A 173 16.59 -0.03 -42.22
CA LEU A 173 18.04 -0.14 -42.35
C LEU A 173 18.43 -1.07 -43.51
N VAL A 174 17.68 -2.15 -43.75
CA VAL A 174 17.89 -3.03 -44.92
C VAL A 174 17.49 -2.34 -46.22
N TYR A 175 16.47 -1.45 -46.19
CA TYR A 175 15.98 -0.75 -47.35
C TYR A 175 16.88 0.43 -47.78
N ASP A 176 17.22 1.33 -46.86
CA ASP A 176 18.13 2.45 -47.05
C ASP A 176 18.93 2.74 -45.76
N PRO A 177 20.15 2.24 -45.62
CA PRO A 177 20.95 2.38 -44.41
C PRO A 177 21.25 3.84 -44.03
N ILE A 178 21.55 4.68 -45.02
CA ILE A 178 22.04 6.05 -44.79
C ILE A 178 20.90 6.90 -44.18
N VAL A 179 19.74 6.94 -44.82
CA VAL A 179 18.58 7.70 -44.35
C VAL A 179 18.13 7.20 -42.98
N SER A 180 18.08 5.87 -42.79
CA SER A 180 17.66 5.26 -41.52
C SER A 180 18.56 5.64 -40.35
N ILE A 181 19.89 5.61 -40.54
CA ILE A 181 20.87 6.00 -39.52
C ILE A 181 20.78 7.50 -39.20
N ILE A 182 20.65 8.36 -40.19
CA ILE A 182 20.50 9.81 -39.99
C ILE A 182 19.23 10.09 -39.17
N CYS A 183 18.09 9.50 -39.55
CA CYS A 183 16.85 9.64 -38.79
C CYS A 183 17.01 9.17 -37.35
N LEU A 184 17.59 7.98 -37.11
CA LEU A 184 17.85 7.47 -35.76
C LEU A 184 18.69 8.43 -34.92
N ILE A 185 19.75 8.97 -35.47
CA ILE A 185 20.64 9.91 -34.77
C ILE A 185 19.87 11.19 -34.41
N VAL A 186 19.15 11.80 -35.34
CA VAL A 186 18.39 13.04 -35.13
C VAL A 186 17.33 12.86 -34.02
N PHE A 187 16.51 11.82 -34.14
CA PHE A 187 15.47 11.55 -33.14
C PHE A 187 16.07 11.22 -31.77
N SER A 188 17.11 10.37 -31.72
CA SER A 188 17.74 9.95 -30.45
C SER A 188 18.40 11.13 -29.74
N ILE A 189 19.17 11.97 -30.45
CA ILE A 189 19.83 13.15 -29.88
C ILE A 189 18.78 14.10 -29.31
N THR A 190 17.71 14.39 -30.07
CA THR A 190 16.63 15.28 -29.62
C THR A 190 15.99 14.78 -28.31
N TYR A 191 15.60 13.51 -28.26
CA TYR A 191 15.00 12.96 -27.03
C TYR A 191 15.98 12.93 -25.86
N ILE A 192 17.25 12.60 -26.06
CA ILE A 192 18.29 12.59 -25.02
C ILE A 192 18.48 14.00 -24.43
N ILE A 193 18.52 15.02 -25.28
CA ILE A 193 18.64 16.41 -24.82
C ILE A 193 17.44 16.80 -23.96
N ILE A 194 16.23 16.55 -24.45
CA ILE A 194 15.00 16.90 -23.73
C ILE A 194 14.92 16.17 -22.38
N ILE A 195 15.24 14.87 -22.34
CA ILE A 195 15.24 14.09 -21.08
C ILE A 195 16.28 14.64 -20.09
N LYS A 196 17.49 14.97 -20.55
CA LYS A 196 18.53 15.55 -19.68
C LYS A 196 18.10 16.88 -19.06
N LEU A 197 17.50 17.76 -19.86
CA LEU A 197 16.99 19.05 -19.37
C LEU A 197 15.83 18.90 -18.37
N ALA A 198 14.96 17.92 -18.59
CA ALA A 198 13.80 17.67 -17.74
C ALA A 198 14.11 16.95 -16.42
N ARG A 199 15.17 16.13 -16.38
CA ARG A 199 15.45 15.15 -15.32
C ARG A 199 15.46 15.74 -13.91
N ALA A 200 16.20 16.82 -13.68
CA ALA A 200 16.31 17.45 -12.36
C ALA A 200 14.95 17.95 -11.88
N ARG A 201 14.14 18.52 -12.77
CA ARG A 201 12.82 19.02 -12.44
C ARG A 201 11.83 17.89 -12.12
N LEU A 202 11.89 16.79 -12.88
CA LEU A 202 11.07 15.60 -12.64
C LEU A 202 11.36 14.97 -11.28
N GLU A 203 12.63 14.91 -10.86
CA GLU A 203 13.02 14.39 -9.54
C GLU A 203 12.47 15.26 -8.41
N ILE A 204 12.59 16.59 -8.49
CA ILE A 204 12.04 17.51 -7.50
C ILE A 204 10.51 17.37 -7.44
N ASN A 205 9.86 17.36 -8.59
CA ASN A 205 8.39 17.22 -8.65
C ASN A 205 7.94 15.88 -8.07
N SER A 206 8.65 14.78 -8.34
CA SER A 206 8.35 13.46 -7.80
C SER A 206 8.31 13.48 -6.27
N LYS A 207 9.34 14.02 -5.62
CA LYS A 207 9.40 14.17 -4.15
C LYS A 207 8.29 15.09 -3.61
N ASN A 208 8.02 16.21 -4.31
CA ASN A 208 6.93 17.11 -3.93
C ASN A 208 5.56 16.42 -3.99
N ILE A 209 5.32 15.60 -5.02
CA ILE A 209 4.05 14.88 -5.18
C ILE A 209 3.81 13.95 -3.98
N SER A 210 4.77 13.08 -3.61
CA SER A 210 4.64 12.21 -2.44
C SER A 210 4.47 13.00 -1.14
N ALA A 211 5.28 14.07 -0.94
CA ALA A 211 5.17 14.90 0.25
C ALA A 211 3.80 15.57 0.38
N MET A 212 3.24 16.07 -0.74
CA MET A 212 1.92 16.72 -0.72
C MET A 212 0.76 15.74 -0.57
N PHE A 213 0.86 14.52 -1.10
CA PHE A 213 -0.12 13.48 -0.80
C PHE A 213 -0.13 13.16 0.69
N LEU A 214 1.04 12.90 1.30
CA LEU A 214 1.14 12.64 2.73
C LEU A 214 0.58 13.80 3.57
N GLU A 215 0.93 15.06 3.23
CA GLU A 215 0.43 16.25 3.94
C GLU A 215 -1.09 16.36 3.86
N ARG A 216 -1.68 16.10 2.69
CA ARG A 216 -3.14 16.11 2.51
C ARG A 216 -3.82 14.99 3.29
N PHE A 217 -3.28 13.78 3.28
CA PHE A 217 -3.80 12.68 4.11
C PHE A 217 -3.75 13.01 5.59
N LYS A 218 -2.64 13.61 6.07
CA LYS A 218 -2.51 14.07 7.45
C LYS A 218 -3.56 15.13 7.78
N LEU A 219 -3.71 16.16 6.95
CA LEU A 219 -4.72 17.22 7.15
C LEU A 219 -6.14 16.66 7.20
N MET A 220 -6.49 15.69 6.34
CA MET A 220 -7.80 15.02 6.39
C MET A 220 -7.98 14.23 7.68
N SER A 221 -6.99 13.46 8.08
CA SER A 221 -7.02 12.67 9.31
C SER A 221 -7.16 13.55 10.54
N ASP A 222 -6.40 14.65 10.61
CA ASP A 222 -6.39 15.56 11.75
C ASP A 222 -7.71 16.36 11.82
N SER A 223 -8.20 16.89 10.68
CA SER A 223 -9.42 17.69 10.65
C SER A 223 -10.68 16.86 10.90
N PHE A 224 -10.81 15.67 10.30
CA PHE A 224 -11.97 14.80 10.52
C PHE A 224 -11.89 14.03 11.85
N GLY A 225 -10.68 13.70 12.29
CA GLY A 225 -10.45 13.07 13.59
C GLY A 225 -10.78 14.01 14.77
N GLY A 226 -10.49 15.30 14.60
CA GLY A 226 -10.78 16.36 15.57
C GLY A 226 -11.88 17.32 15.10
N ILE A 227 -12.90 16.85 14.38
CA ILE A 227 -13.90 17.72 13.74
C ILE A 227 -14.66 18.60 14.76
N LYS A 228 -14.92 18.08 15.94
CA LYS A 228 -15.60 18.81 17.01
C LYS A 228 -14.81 20.05 17.45
N GLU A 229 -13.51 19.88 17.64
CA GLU A 229 -12.58 20.94 18.01
C GLU A 229 -12.42 21.95 16.87
N VAL A 230 -12.32 21.47 15.63
CA VAL A 230 -12.23 22.32 14.43
C VAL A 230 -13.45 23.23 14.32
N LEU A 231 -14.66 22.69 14.55
CA LEU A 231 -15.90 23.46 14.51
C LEU A 231 -16.04 24.40 15.71
N LEU A 232 -15.75 23.91 16.92
CA LEU A 232 -15.90 24.68 18.16
C LEU A 232 -14.95 25.88 18.20
N LEU A 233 -13.72 25.70 17.72
CA LEU A 233 -12.68 26.73 17.69
C LEU A 233 -12.70 27.57 16.42
N ASP A 234 -13.66 27.36 15.52
CA ASP A 234 -13.78 28.02 14.21
C ASP A 234 -12.47 27.96 13.38
N LYS A 235 -11.81 26.80 13.37
CA LYS A 235 -10.55 26.59 12.65
C LYS A 235 -10.71 26.01 11.25
N SER A 236 -11.94 25.83 10.76
CA SER A 236 -12.25 25.30 9.43
C SER A 236 -11.52 26.03 8.31
N SER A 237 -11.41 27.37 8.42
CA SER A 237 -10.72 28.21 7.44
C SER A 237 -9.22 27.93 7.35
N GLU A 238 -8.55 27.66 8.48
CA GLU A 238 -7.12 27.37 8.55
C GLU A 238 -6.79 26.00 7.92
N PHE A 239 -7.58 24.95 8.28
CA PHE A 239 -7.44 23.64 7.66
C PHE A 239 -7.69 23.69 6.15
N LYS A 240 -8.75 24.43 5.72
CA LYS A 240 -9.06 24.65 4.30
C LYS A 240 -7.90 25.34 3.56
N LYS A 241 -7.34 26.41 4.13
CA LYS A 241 -6.19 27.13 3.53
C LYS A 241 -4.98 26.22 3.37
N SER A 242 -4.63 25.44 4.40
CA SER A 242 -3.52 24.49 4.37
C SER A 242 -3.74 23.41 3.33
N PHE A 243 -4.95 22.85 3.25
CA PHE A 243 -5.31 21.81 2.28
C PHE A 243 -5.26 22.34 0.84
N ILE A 244 -5.75 23.56 0.58
CA ILE A 244 -5.67 24.22 -0.72
C ILE A 244 -4.21 24.49 -1.10
N LYS A 245 -3.38 24.97 -0.16
CA LYS A 245 -1.96 25.24 -0.39
C LYS A 245 -1.21 23.96 -0.81
N ALA A 246 -1.42 22.87 -0.08
CA ALA A 246 -0.85 21.55 -0.44
C ALA A 246 -1.39 21.07 -1.80
N GLY A 247 -2.69 21.25 -2.07
CA GLY A 247 -3.33 20.91 -3.35
C GLY A 247 -2.76 21.70 -4.53
N ASN A 248 -2.55 22.99 -4.39
CA ASN A 248 -1.97 23.82 -5.45
C ASN A 248 -0.53 23.41 -5.79
N LYS A 249 0.28 23.08 -4.77
CA LYS A 249 1.65 22.59 -4.97
C LYS A 249 1.67 21.22 -5.64
N LEU A 250 0.74 20.34 -5.26
CA LEU A 250 0.52 19.04 -5.90
C LEU A 250 0.16 19.23 -7.39
N ALA A 251 -0.88 20.03 -7.66
CA ALA A 251 -1.39 20.28 -9.00
C ALA A 251 -0.31 20.89 -9.92
N TYR A 252 0.49 21.84 -9.39
CA TYR A 252 1.61 22.40 -10.15
C TYR A 252 2.66 21.33 -10.50
N SER A 253 3.05 20.48 -9.54
CA SER A 253 4.07 19.45 -9.77
C SER A 253 3.59 18.37 -10.77
N GLU A 254 2.33 17.92 -10.63
CA GLU A 254 1.73 16.95 -11.56
C GLU A 254 1.50 17.58 -12.94
N GLY A 255 0.96 18.79 -13.00
CA GLY A 255 0.72 19.52 -14.25
C GLY A 255 2.01 19.74 -15.04
N LEU A 256 3.09 20.15 -14.35
CA LEU A 256 4.39 20.33 -14.98
C LEU A 256 4.96 18.99 -15.48
N ASN A 257 4.84 17.90 -14.71
CA ASN A 257 5.27 16.58 -15.17
C ASN A 257 4.51 16.15 -16.44
N ARG A 258 3.19 16.38 -16.50
CA ARG A 258 2.36 16.11 -17.68
C ARG A 258 2.76 16.97 -18.88
N ALA A 259 3.03 18.26 -18.66
CA ALA A 259 3.51 19.16 -19.71
C ALA A 259 4.86 18.69 -20.28
N ILE A 260 5.83 18.35 -19.41
CA ILE A 260 7.12 17.79 -19.83
C ILE A 260 6.93 16.50 -20.64
N ALA A 261 5.96 15.67 -20.30
CA ALA A 261 5.67 14.42 -21.00
C ALA A 261 5.06 14.63 -22.39
N LEU A 262 4.24 15.67 -22.59
CA LEU A 262 3.44 15.85 -23.81
C LEU A 262 4.02 16.89 -24.79
N VAL A 263 4.61 17.98 -24.27
CA VAL A 263 5.09 19.10 -25.10
C VAL A 263 6.12 18.67 -26.16
N PRO A 264 7.10 17.79 -25.88
CA PRO A 264 8.07 17.35 -26.86
C PRO A 264 7.50 16.70 -28.11
N ARG A 265 6.25 16.21 -28.04
CA ARG A 265 5.55 15.65 -29.20
C ARG A 265 5.55 16.62 -30.38
N TYR A 266 5.20 17.87 -30.13
CA TYR A 266 5.09 18.87 -31.18
C TYR A 266 6.43 19.17 -31.85
N PHE A 267 7.52 19.16 -31.08
CA PHE A 267 8.86 19.27 -31.65
C PHE A 267 9.23 18.05 -32.50
N MET A 268 8.84 16.86 -32.07
CA MET A 268 9.12 15.62 -32.80
C MET A 268 8.29 15.50 -34.06
N GLU A 269 7.03 15.96 -34.05
CA GLU A 269 6.20 16.06 -35.25
C GLU A 269 6.81 17.05 -36.27
N LEU A 270 7.26 18.22 -35.80
CA LEU A 270 7.98 19.20 -36.67
C LEU A 270 9.21 18.58 -37.29
N ILE A 271 10.08 17.92 -36.50
CA ILE A 271 11.29 17.27 -36.98
C ILE A 271 10.95 16.15 -37.98
N GLY A 272 9.91 15.36 -37.68
CA GLY A 272 9.44 14.29 -38.57
C GLY A 272 8.99 14.81 -39.94
N PHE A 273 8.11 15.83 -39.95
CA PHE A 273 7.69 16.45 -41.20
C PHE A 273 8.83 17.15 -41.95
N ALA A 274 9.69 17.87 -41.21
CA ALA A 274 10.87 18.51 -41.84
C ALA A 274 11.82 17.47 -42.44
N SER A 275 12.05 16.34 -41.76
CA SER A 275 12.88 15.24 -42.29
C SER A 275 12.24 14.60 -43.53
N MET A 276 10.92 14.48 -43.57
CA MET A 276 10.20 13.93 -44.72
C MET A 276 10.29 14.88 -45.92
N ILE A 277 10.11 16.19 -45.70
CA ILE A 277 10.27 17.20 -46.75
C ILE A 277 11.72 17.20 -47.28
N ALA A 278 12.73 17.17 -46.38
CA ALA A 278 14.14 17.11 -46.77
C ALA A 278 14.46 15.85 -47.58
N LEU A 279 13.87 14.69 -47.22
CA LEU A 279 14.00 13.45 -47.98
C LEU A 279 13.42 13.59 -49.38
N VAL A 280 12.21 14.16 -49.51
CA VAL A 280 11.58 14.42 -50.82
C VAL A 280 12.45 15.30 -51.69
N LEU A 281 12.98 16.42 -51.16
CA LEU A 281 13.86 17.35 -51.88
C LEU A 281 15.17 16.65 -52.31
N TYR A 282 15.78 15.86 -51.43
CA TYR A 282 16.97 15.06 -51.72
C TYR A 282 16.73 14.06 -52.87
N LEU A 283 15.59 13.32 -52.80
CA LEU A 283 15.22 12.35 -53.84
C LEU A 283 14.93 13.03 -55.21
N ILE A 284 14.27 14.18 -55.22
CA ILE A 284 14.01 14.96 -56.43
C ILE A 284 15.33 15.41 -57.05
N ALA A 285 16.27 15.92 -56.25
CA ALA A 285 17.56 16.36 -56.71
C ALA A 285 18.40 15.21 -57.34
N ASN A 286 18.34 14.00 -56.77
CA ASN A 286 19.11 12.84 -57.23
C ASN A 286 18.46 12.09 -58.42
N SER A 287 17.13 12.04 -58.52
CA SER A 287 16.38 11.24 -59.53
C SER A 287 16.04 12.02 -60.80
N LYS A 288 16.58 13.23 -60.96
CA LYS A 288 16.32 14.10 -62.14
C LYS A 288 14.81 14.23 -62.48
N GLY A 289 13.94 14.18 -61.44
CA GLY A 289 12.50 14.42 -61.57
C GLY A 289 11.66 13.20 -61.96
N ASN A 290 12.17 11.99 -61.96
CA ASN A 290 11.36 10.78 -62.26
C ASN A 290 10.48 10.38 -61.05
N LEU A 291 9.26 10.92 -60.98
CA LEU A 291 8.29 10.75 -59.91
C LEU A 291 7.84 9.30 -59.73
N GLY A 292 7.85 8.47 -60.77
CA GLY A 292 7.39 7.08 -60.71
C GLY A 292 8.24 6.19 -59.79
N LEU A 293 9.54 6.48 -59.64
CA LEU A 293 10.44 5.78 -58.74
C LEU A 293 10.38 6.30 -57.28
N LEU A 294 9.86 7.52 -57.10
CA LEU A 294 9.84 8.17 -55.79
C LEU A 294 8.64 7.75 -54.92
N LEU A 295 7.48 7.51 -55.55
CA LEU A 295 6.23 7.20 -54.81
C LEU A 295 6.33 5.95 -53.93
N PRO A 296 6.90 4.82 -54.37
CA PRO A 296 7.05 3.65 -53.50
C PRO A 296 7.95 3.91 -52.28
N ILE A 297 9.04 4.65 -52.48
CA ILE A 297 10.00 5.00 -51.42
C ILE A 297 9.34 5.90 -50.38
N LEU A 298 8.67 6.95 -50.86
CA LEU A 298 7.95 7.88 -49.97
C LEU A 298 6.83 7.20 -49.18
N SER A 299 6.12 6.24 -49.78
CA SER A 299 5.07 5.51 -49.07
C SER A 299 5.62 4.66 -47.94
N ILE A 300 6.77 4.00 -48.10
CA ILE A 300 7.41 3.22 -47.02
C ILE A 300 7.79 4.12 -45.86
N TYR A 301 8.46 5.26 -46.13
CA TYR A 301 8.84 6.20 -45.05
C TYR A 301 7.63 6.89 -44.42
N ALA A 302 6.58 7.20 -45.17
CA ALA A 302 5.34 7.75 -44.64
C ALA A 302 4.66 6.76 -43.68
N ILE A 303 4.49 5.51 -44.10
CA ILE A 303 3.89 4.45 -43.27
C ILE A 303 4.74 4.18 -42.02
N ALA A 304 6.05 4.08 -42.16
CA ALA A 304 6.98 3.92 -41.05
C ALA A 304 6.89 5.10 -40.07
N GLY A 305 6.80 6.34 -40.57
CA GLY A 305 6.68 7.56 -39.78
C GLY A 305 5.39 7.58 -38.95
N VAL A 306 4.26 7.21 -39.53
CA VAL A 306 2.96 7.11 -38.85
C VAL A 306 3.00 6.15 -37.65
N LYS A 307 3.87 5.14 -37.66
CA LYS A 307 4.02 4.18 -36.56
C LYS A 307 5.19 4.51 -35.61
N LEU A 308 6.32 4.95 -36.15
CA LEU A 308 7.52 5.26 -35.35
C LEU A 308 7.31 6.50 -34.47
N LEU A 309 6.72 7.58 -35.00
CA LEU A 309 6.52 8.81 -34.23
C LEU A 309 5.68 8.56 -32.95
N PRO A 310 4.50 7.92 -32.99
CA PRO A 310 3.77 7.60 -31.77
C PRO A 310 4.49 6.62 -30.86
N ALA A 311 5.26 5.65 -31.41
CA ALA A 311 6.00 4.69 -30.62
C ALA A 311 7.15 5.37 -29.84
N LEU A 312 7.95 6.19 -30.49
CA LEU A 312 9.01 6.98 -29.87
C LEU A 312 8.47 7.93 -28.80
N GLN A 313 7.33 8.58 -29.10
CA GLN A 313 6.65 9.43 -28.15
C GLN A 313 6.15 8.66 -26.92
N GLN A 314 5.59 7.48 -27.10
CA GLN A 314 5.15 6.64 -25.97
C GLN A 314 6.34 6.19 -25.11
N ILE A 315 7.49 5.86 -25.72
CA ILE A 315 8.75 5.57 -25.00
C ILE A 315 9.17 6.77 -24.16
N TYR A 316 9.22 7.95 -24.76
CA TYR A 316 9.57 9.19 -24.05
C TYR A 316 8.60 9.47 -22.88
N ASN A 317 7.29 9.44 -23.17
CA ASN A 317 6.25 9.65 -22.17
C ASN A 317 6.37 8.66 -20.99
N SER A 318 6.65 7.39 -21.29
CA SER A 318 6.88 6.37 -20.25
C SER A 318 8.10 6.69 -19.39
N ILE A 319 9.22 7.10 -19.98
CA ILE A 319 10.43 7.48 -19.24
C ILE A 319 10.15 8.66 -18.31
N VAL A 320 9.49 9.71 -18.81
CA VAL A 320 9.13 10.90 -18.03
C VAL A 320 8.16 10.57 -16.91
N THR A 321 7.13 9.76 -17.19
CA THR A 321 6.16 9.34 -16.19
C THR A 321 6.81 8.53 -15.06
N ILE A 322 7.67 7.57 -15.40
CA ILE A 322 8.42 6.78 -14.44
C ILE A 322 9.33 7.68 -13.58
N GLN A 323 10.10 8.57 -14.19
CA GLN A 323 10.99 9.48 -13.47
C GLN A 323 10.23 10.45 -12.57
N GLY A 324 9.13 11.00 -13.05
CA GLY A 324 8.25 11.91 -12.30
C GLY A 324 7.48 11.26 -11.16
N ASN A 325 7.53 9.92 -11.03
CA ASN A 325 6.84 9.16 -9.97
C ASN A 325 7.77 8.19 -9.23
N LEU A 326 9.09 8.33 -9.38
CA LEU A 326 10.06 7.42 -8.77
C LEU A 326 9.98 7.42 -7.23
N SER A 327 9.63 8.56 -6.63
CA SER A 327 9.45 8.70 -5.18
C SER A 327 8.39 7.75 -4.61
N ALA A 328 7.39 7.37 -5.40
CA ALA A 328 6.39 6.40 -4.99
C ALA A 328 7.01 5.04 -4.65
N TYR A 329 7.92 4.57 -5.50
CA TYR A 329 8.68 3.35 -5.22
C TYR A 329 9.65 3.53 -4.04
N GLU A 330 10.38 4.65 -4.00
CA GLU A 330 11.33 4.94 -2.93
C GLU A 330 10.66 4.95 -1.55
N SER A 331 9.39 5.40 -1.46
CA SER A 331 8.64 5.48 -0.19
C SER A 331 8.27 4.11 0.40
N ILE A 332 8.06 3.08 -0.43
CA ILE A 332 7.68 1.73 0.01
C ILE A 332 8.79 0.69 -0.15
N ARG A 333 9.93 1.10 -0.72
CA ARG A 333 11.06 0.21 -1.04
C ARG A 333 11.56 -0.57 0.16
N GLU A 334 11.84 0.12 1.26
CA GLU A 334 12.33 -0.51 2.50
C GLU A 334 11.30 -1.48 3.08
N ASP A 335 10.02 -1.10 3.05
CA ASP A 335 8.95 -1.96 3.54
C ASP A 335 8.86 -3.25 2.69
N LEU A 336 9.00 -3.16 1.35
CA LEU A 336 9.01 -4.33 0.46
C LEU A 336 10.23 -5.24 0.66
N ILE A 337 11.41 -4.67 0.95
CA ILE A 337 12.62 -5.45 1.28
C ILE A 337 12.39 -6.23 2.58
N ASN A 338 11.87 -5.57 3.60
CA ASN A 338 11.59 -6.19 4.90
C ASN A 338 10.55 -7.32 4.78
N ILE A 339 9.50 -7.15 3.97
CA ILE A 339 8.51 -8.21 3.70
C ILE A 339 9.18 -9.50 3.17
N ASN A 340 10.12 -9.37 2.25
CA ASN A 340 10.80 -10.53 1.69
C ASN A 340 11.70 -11.23 2.72
N MET A 341 12.33 -10.48 3.62
CA MET A 341 13.12 -11.06 4.74
C MET A 341 12.23 -11.78 5.76
N ASP A 342 11.06 -11.20 6.10
CA ASP A 342 10.11 -11.78 7.06
C ASP A 342 9.51 -13.11 6.54
N ILE A 343 9.34 -13.26 5.22
CA ILE A 343 8.86 -14.52 4.61
C ILE A 343 9.88 -15.66 4.79
N GLU A 344 11.17 -15.35 4.77
CA GLU A 344 12.25 -16.33 4.96
C GLU A 344 12.39 -16.75 6.43
N GLN A 345 11.90 -15.93 7.37
CA GLN A 345 12.00 -16.17 8.82
C GLN A 345 10.70 -16.65 9.47
N LYS A 346 9.81 -17.35 8.75
CA LYS A 346 8.62 -17.94 9.36
C LYS A 346 9.03 -18.84 10.52
N VAL A 347 8.89 -18.30 11.73
CA VAL A 347 9.05 -19.04 12.99
C VAL A 347 7.92 -20.07 13.06
N GLU A 348 8.27 -21.33 13.22
CA GLU A 348 7.30 -22.39 13.54
C GLU A 348 6.59 -22.02 14.84
N ASP A 349 5.28 -21.90 14.76
CA ASP A 349 4.42 -21.59 15.91
C ASP A 349 4.38 -22.85 16.80
N ASN A 350 5.29 -22.93 17.76
CA ASN A 350 5.26 -23.97 18.77
C ASN A 350 4.08 -23.66 19.71
N GLN A 351 2.98 -24.39 19.55
CA GLN A 351 1.80 -24.31 20.41
C GLN A 351 2.13 -24.81 21.82
N GLN A 352 2.81 -23.99 22.59
CA GLN A 352 3.04 -24.25 24.00
C GLN A 352 1.75 -24.01 24.76
N VAL A 353 1.19 -25.06 25.36
CA VAL A 353 0.01 -24.97 26.22
C VAL A 353 0.47 -24.44 27.59
N TRP A 354 0.11 -23.20 27.90
CA TRP A 354 0.33 -22.66 29.24
C TRP A 354 -0.56 -23.36 30.28
N SER A 355 -0.03 -23.54 31.48
CA SER A 355 -0.84 -24.09 32.60
C SER A 355 -1.97 -23.12 32.98
N LYS A 356 -2.93 -23.58 33.79
CA LYS A 356 -4.00 -22.70 34.28
C LYS A 356 -3.55 -21.72 35.37
N HIS A 357 -2.32 -21.85 35.85
CA HIS A 357 -1.87 -21.03 36.98
C HIS A 357 -1.51 -19.60 36.56
N ASN A 358 -0.82 -19.42 35.45
CA ASN A 358 -0.45 -18.12 34.88
C ASN A 358 0.24 -17.17 35.92
N GLU A 359 1.22 -17.67 36.67
CA GLU A 359 2.08 -16.82 37.49
C GLU A 359 2.97 -15.96 36.57
N ILE A 360 2.90 -14.64 36.73
CA ILE A 360 3.66 -13.70 35.92
C ILE A 360 4.85 -13.19 36.73
N SER A 361 6.08 -13.44 36.29
CA SER A 361 7.29 -12.95 36.97
C SER A 361 8.13 -12.09 36.02
N LEU A 362 8.47 -10.91 36.49
CA LEU A 362 9.37 -9.97 35.82
C LEU A 362 10.66 -9.86 36.64
N LYS A 363 11.82 -9.96 35.98
CA LYS A 363 13.16 -9.86 36.61
C LYS A 363 13.98 -8.81 35.88
N ASN A 364 14.38 -7.75 36.60
CA ASN A 364 15.31 -6.69 36.17
C ASN A 364 14.92 -6.05 34.82
N ILE A 365 13.64 -5.83 34.60
CA ILE A 365 13.10 -5.27 33.36
C ILE A 365 13.54 -3.83 33.19
N THR A 366 14.24 -3.57 32.07
CA THR A 366 14.64 -2.22 31.67
C THR A 366 14.20 -1.96 30.23
N PHE A 367 13.58 -0.82 30.02
CA PHE A 367 13.10 -0.41 28.70
C PHE A 367 13.18 1.11 28.50
N ASN A 368 13.58 1.50 27.30
CA ASN A 368 13.59 2.89 26.83
C ASN A 368 12.92 2.99 25.45
N TYR A 369 12.02 3.97 25.28
CA TYR A 369 11.46 4.25 23.95
C TYR A 369 12.53 4.80 23.00
N PRO A 370 12.54 4.38 21.73
CA PRO A 370 13.39 5.01 20.73
C PRO A 370 13.21 6.54 20.75
N HIS A 371 14.29 7.29 20.66
CA HIS A 371 14.32 8.76 20.72
C HIS A 371 14.05 9.42 22.08
N LYS A 372 13.77 8.67 23.16
CA LYS A 372 13.74 9.25 24.52
C LYS A 372 15.07 8.97 25.25
N LYS A 373 15.59 9.98 25.96
CA LYS A 373 16.84 9.85 26.74
C LYS A 373 16.62 9.20 28.11
N SER A 374 15.38 9.20 28.62
CA SER A 374 15.05 8.66 29.93
C SER A 374 14.44 7.26 29.80
N PHE A 375 14.80 6.37 30.72
CA PHE A 375 14.20 5.06 30.81
C PHE A 375 12.70 5.17 31.15
N ALA A 376 11.86 4.42 30.44
CA ALA A 376 10.45 4.26 30.76
C ALA A 376 10.25 3.22 31.86
N LEU A 377 11.11 2.18 31.88
CA LEU A 377 11.23 1.20 32.96
C LEU A 377 12.71 1.00 33.29
N LYS A 378 13.04 0.98 34.60
CA LYS A 378 14.39 0.84 35.12
C LYS A 378 14.42 -0.19 36.24
N ASP A 379 15.03 -1.33 35.95
CA ASP A 379 15.28 -2.43 36.93
C ASP A 379 13.99 -2.86 37.66
N VAL A 380 12.93 -3.11 36.93
CA VAL A 380 11.64 -3.50 37.50
C VAL A 380 11.60 -5.01 37.71
N SER A 381 11.38 -5.42 38.98
CA SER A 381 11.20 -6.82 39.35
C SER A 381 9.93 -6.98 40.17
N LEU A 382 9.05 -7.91 39.77
CA LEU A 382 7.79 -8.19 40.48
C LEU A 382 7.27 -9.60 40.16
N VAL A 383 6.39 -10.11 41.01
CA VAL A 383 5.66 -11.36 40.81
C VAL A 383 4.18 -11.10 41.04
N ILE A 384 3.36 -11.54 40.06
CA ILE A 384 1.88 -11.54 40.13
C ILE A 384 1.43 -13.00 40.25
N LYS A 385 0.80 -13.33 41.37
CA LYS A 385 0.29 -14.68 41.60
C LYS A 385 -1.01 -14.93 40.84
N PRO A 386 -1.29 -16.16 40.43
CA PRO A 386 -2.55 -16.49 39.74
C PRO A 386 -3.77 -16.18 40.63
N ASN A 387 -4.86 -15.78 39.99
CA ASN A 387 -6.13 -15.46 40.63
C ASN A 387 -6.08 -14.38 41.72
N THR A 388 -5.08 -13.50 41.65
CA THR A 388 -4.93 -12.33 42.54
C THR A 388 -5.28 -11.04 41.82
N THR A 389 -5.74 -10.05 42.58
CA THR A 389 -5.97 -8.69 42.08
C THR A 389 -4.80 -7.80 42.45
N VAL A 390 -4.12 -7.25 41.43
CA VAL A 390 -2.93 -6.42 41.60
C VAL A 390 -3.21 -5.01 41.06
N GLY A 391 -2.85 -3.99 41.87
CA GLY A 391 -2.97 -2.58 41.50
C GLY A 391 -1.60 -1.94 41.20
N PHE A 392 -1.52 -1.11 40.15
CA PHE A 392 -0.39 -0.24 39.86
C PHE A 392 -0.80 1.21 40.07
N VAL A 393 -0.08 1.91 40.94
CA VAL A 393 -0.31 3.32 41.25
C VAL A 393 0.96 4.13 41.09
N GLY A 394 0.83 5.42 40.89
CA GLY A 394 1.98 6.34 40.70
C GLY A 394 1.59 7.56 39.89
N THR A 395 2.46 8.56 39.85
CA THR A 395 2.23 9.80 39.10
C THR A 395 2.09 9.53 37.60
N SER A 396 1.50 10.48 36.86
CA SER A 396 1.50 10.40 35.39
C SER A 396 2.95 10.34 34.87
N GLY A 397 3.21 9.48 33.90
CA GLY A 397 4.56 9.26 33.35
C GLY A 397 5.47 8.38 34.22
N SER A 398 4.99 7.76 35.31
CA SER A 398 5.81 6.85 36.14
C SER A 398 6.14 5.50 35.51
N GLY A 399 5.63 5.19 34.30
CA GLY A 399 5.93 3.95 33.56
C GLY A 399 4.84 2.85 33.67
N LYS A 400 3.69 3.10 34.29
CA LYS A 400 2.61 2.10 34.50
C LYS A 400 2.12 1.45 33.21
N SER A 401 1.69 2.26 32.23
CA SER A 401 1.18 1.73 30.95
C SER A 401 2.27 0.99 30.16
N THR A 402 3.53 1.48 30.20
CA THR A 402 4.66 0.78 29.59
C THR A 402 4.92 -0.58 30.26
N LEU A 403 4.77 -0.68 31.58
CA LEU A 403 4.90 -1.92 32.30
C LEU A 403 3.78 -2.92 31.91
N ILE A 404 2.57 -2.44 31.76
CA ILE A 404 1.47 -3.27 31.24
C ILE A 404 1.75 -3.75 29.81
N ASP A 405 2.19 -2.86 28.93
CA ASP A 405 2.54 -3.23 27.55
C ASP A 405 3.64 -4.31 27.51
N VAL A 406 4.56 -4.29 28.47
CA VAL A 406 5.59 -5.34 28.64
C VAL A 406 4.96 -6.64 29.17
N ILE A 407 4.07 -6.59 30.17
CA ILE A 407 3.40 -7.77 30.75
C ILE A 407 2.54 -8.49 29.69
N ILE A 408 1.78 -7.74 28.87
CA ILE A 408 0.93 -8.31 27.83
C ILE A 408 1.71 -8.68 26.55
N GLY A 409 3.04 -8.42 26.55
CA GLY A 409 3.92 -8.77 25.44
C GLY A 409 3.78 -7.90 24.20
N LEU A 410 3.21 -6.69 24.30
CA LEU A 410 3.24 -5.70 23.19
C LEU A 410 4.62 -5.04 23.05
N ILE A 411 5.35 -4.94 24.15
CA ILE A 411 6.71 -4.39 24.18
C ILE A 411 7.68 -5.46 24.70
N LYS A 412 8.72 -5.73 23.91
CA LYS A 412 9.84 -6.56 24.35
C LYS A 412 10.83 -5.69 25.15
N PRO A 413 11.19 -6.05 26.40
CA PRO A 413 12.18 -5.31 27.18
C PRO A 413 13.56 -5.40 26.54
N GLN A 414 14.40 -4.39 26.77
CA GLN A 414 15.78 -4.35 26.29
C GLN A 414 16.71 -5.17 27.20
N GLN A 415 16.38 -5.21 28.51
CA GLN A 415 17.10 -6.02 29.51
C GLN A 415 16.07 -6.65 30.45
N GLY A 416 16.47 -7.75 31.05
CA GLY A 416 15.65 -8.54 31.97
C GLY A 416 14.82 -9.62 31.25
N GLU A 417 14.03 -10.34 32.02
CA GLU A 417 13.28 -11.50 31.57
C GLU A 417 11.84 -11.47 32.10
N ILE A 418 10.90 -11.88 31.26
CA ILE A 418 9.52 -12.14 31.64
C ILE A 418 9.31 -13.64 31.59
N THR A 419 8.77 -14.23 32.67
CA THR A 419 8.41 -15.65 32.68
C THR A 419 6.95 -15.81 33.07
N ILE A 420 6.29 -16.78 32.43
CA ILE A 420 4.93 -17.22 32.78
C ILE A 420 5.04 -18.66 33.27
N ASP A 421 4.61 -18.93 34.51
CA ASP A 421 4.78 -20.24 35.19
C ASP A 421 6.23 -20.76 35.08
N GLY A 422 7.22 -19.85 35.25
CA GLY A 422 8.65 -20.16 35.16
C GLY A 422 9.18 -20.33 33.72
N THR A 423 8.35 -20.29 32.70
CA THR A 423 8.74 -20.40 31.29
C THR A 423 8.97 -19.01 30.67
N PRO A 424 10.12 -18.73 30.05
CA PRO A 424 10.38 -17.44 29.41
C PRO A 424 9.37 -17.10 28.31
N LEU A 425 8.91 -15.84 28.29
CA LEU A 425 8.05 -15.32 27.26
C LEU A 425 8.90 -14.90 26.04
N ILE A 426 8.79 -15.67 24.97
CA ILE A 426 9.54 -15.48 23.72
C ILE A 426 8.59 -15.36 22.53
N SER A 427 9.09 -14.98 21.37
CA SER A 427 8.26 -14.75 20.16
C SER A 427 7.42 -15.97 19.76
N GLN A 428 7.93 -17.21 19.99
CA GLN A 428 7.23 -18.45 19.63
C GLN A 428 6.01 -18.75 20.49
N ASN A 429 5.95 -18.30 21.75
CA ASN A 429 4.85 -18.56 22.68
C ASN A 429 4.04 -17.31 23.03
N LEU A 430 4.44 -16.15 22.47
CA LEU A 430 3.82 -14.85 22.74
C LEU A 430 2.33 -14.83 22.38
N ARG A 431 1.97 -15.36 21.21
CA ARG A 431 0.58 -15.36 20.74
C ARG A 431 -0.32 -16.19 21.66
N THR A 432 0.16 -17.34 22.09
CA THR A 432 -0.57 -18.22 23.04
C THR A 432 -0.77 -17.53 24.39
N TRP A 433 0.20 -16.73 24.84
CA TRP A 433 0.06 -15.89 26.04
C TRP A 433 -0.97 -14.79 25.82
N GLN A 434 -0.91 -14.05 24.73
CA GLN A 434 -1.84 -12.97 24.41
C GLN A 434 -3.29 -13.44 24.32
N ASN A 435 -3.54 -14.67 23.85
CA ASN A 435 -4.87 -15.27 23.80
C ASN A 435 -5.49 -15.50 25.19
N LYS A 436 -4.69 -15.50 26.27
CA LYS A 436 -5.16 -15.60 27.65
C LYS A 436 -5.45 -14.26 28.32
N ILE A 437 -5.20 -13.15 27.60
CA ILE A 437 -5.31 -11.80 28.15
C ILE A 437 -6.53 -11.09 27.56
N GLY A 438 -7.38 -10.56 28.45
CA GLY A 438 -8.41 -9.59 28.11
C GLY A 438 -7.98 -8.19 28.57
N ILE A 439 -7.91 -7.23 27.66
CA ILE A 439 -7.55 -5.85 27.99
C ILE A 439 -8.73 -4.90 27.83
N VAL A 440 -8.91 -4.03 28.81
CA VAL A 440 -9.81 -2.87 28.76
C VAL A 440 -8.95 -1.62 28.79
N PRO A 441 -8.64 -1.02 27.64
CA PRO A 441 -7.78 0.16 27.57
C PRO A 441 -8.50 1.42 28.07
N GLN A 442 -7.74 2.46 28.39
CA GLN A 442 -8.26 3.76 28.84
C GLN A 442 -9.23 4.37 27.82
N VAL A 443 -8.90 4.30 26.54
CA VAL A 443 -9.76 4.76 25.44
C VAL A 443 -10.23 3.56 24.63
N ILE A 444 -11.53 3.28 24.68
CA ILE A 444 -12.12 2.15 23.94
C ILE A 444 -12.27 2.52 22.47
N PHE A 445 -11.59 1.79 21.61
CA PHE A 445 -11.81 1.86 20.17
C PHE A 445 -13.02 1.01 19.77
N LEU A 446 -13.97 1.63 19.05
CA LEU A 446 -15.14 0.96 18.49
C LEU A 446 -15.14 1.14 16.96
N THR A 447 -15.44 0.04 16.27
CA THR A 447 -15.67 0.07 14.81
C THR A 447 -17.08 0.55 14.51
N GLU A 448 -17.32 1.05 13.30
CA GLU A 448 -18.65 1.40 12.79
C GLU A 448 -19.45 0.11 12.49
N GLY A 449 -19.74 -0.65 13.51
CA GLY A 449 -20.47 -1.91 13.44
C GLY A 449 -21.57 -1.95 14.46
N THR A 450 -22.13 -3.14 14.67
CA THR A 450 -23.12 -3.43 15.70
C THR A 450 -22.47 -3.61 17.07
N ILE A 451 -23.28 -3.66 18.12
CA ILE A 451 -22.81 -3.99 19.47
C ILE A 451 -22.18 -5.38 19.48
N SER A 452 -22.81 -6.37 18.83
CA SER A 452 -22.28 -7.74 18.75
C SER A 452 -20.92 -7.81 18.06
N GLU A 453 -20.74 -7.11 16.94
CA GLU A 453 -19.45 -7.04 16.22
C GLU A 453 -18.36 -6.33 17.05
N ASN A 454 -18.74 -5.35 17.86
CA ASN A 454 -17.82 -4.67 18.75
C ASN A 454 -17.43 -5.51 19.97
N VAL A 455 -18.33 -6.35 20.49
CA VAL A 455 -18.03 -7.30 21.57
C VAL A 455 -17.18 -8.46 21.05
N ALA A 456 -17.55 -9.06 19.90
CA ALA A 456 -16.82 -10.13 19.22
C ALA A 456 -15.79 -9.56 18.23
N PHE A 457 -15.02 -8.57 18.64
CA PHE A 457 -14.12 -7.79 17.78
C PHE A 457 -13.17 -8.68 16.96
N GLY A 458 -13.22 -8.54 15.62
CA GLY A 458 -12.37 -9.30 14.70
C GLY A 458 -12.92 -10.66 14.28
N ILE A 459 -14.10 -11.05 14.75
CA ILE A 459 -14.80 -12.25 14.28
C ILE A 459 -15.77 -11.87 13.16
N PRO A 460 -15.76 -12.61 12.02
CA PRO A 460 -16.74 -12.44 10.95
C PRO A 460 -18.17 -12.55 11.48
N GLN A 461 -19.08 -11.74 10.96
CA GLN A 461 -20.46 -11.59 11.47
C GLN A 461 -21.21 -12.93 11.53
N ASP A 462 -21.02 -13.80 10.55
CA ASP A 462 -21.59 -15.14 10.42
C ASP A 462 -21.05 -16.15 11.45
N LEU A 463 -19.90 -15.85 12.06
CA LEU A 463 -19.24 -16.71 13.06
C LEU A 463 -19.38 -16.19 14.50
N ILE A 464 -20.12 -15.09 14.72
CA ILE A 464 -20.31 -14.53 16.07
C ILE A 464 -21.22 -15.44 16.90
N ASN A 465 -20.72 -15.86 18.07
CA ASN A 465 -21.53 -16.58 19.04
C ASN A 465 -22.42 -15.62 19.84
N HIS A 466 -23.68 -15.47 19.41
CA HIS A 466 -24.63 -14.54 20.03
C HIS A 466 -25.00 -14.90 21.48
N GLU A 467 -24.96 -16.17 21.85
CA GLU A 467 -25.20 -16.57 23.25
C GLU A 467 -24.05 -16.12 24.14
N GLN A 468 -22.82 -16.25 23.67
CA GLN A 468 -21.66 -15.72 24.40
C GLN A 468 -21.70 -14.17 24.46
N VAL A 469 -22.14 -13.49 23.39
CA VAL A 469 -22.36 -12.03 23.42
C VAL A 469 -23.38 -11.64 24.52
N LYS A 470 -24.53 -12.29 24.58
CA LYS A 470 -25.53 -12.02 25.62
C LYS A 470 -24.96 -12.25 27.03
N LYS A 471 -24.26 -13.38 27.23
CA LYS A 471 -23.63 -13.73 28.51
C LYS A 471 -22.66 -12.63 28.98
N VAL A 472 -21.76 -12.16 28.10
CA VAL A 472 -20.76 -11.14 28.48
C VAL A 472 -21.37 -9.75 28.62
N LEU A 473 -22.42 -9.42 27.86
CA LEU A 473 -23.18 -8.18 28.06
C LEU A 473 -23.87 -8.13 29.42
N LYS A 474 -24.39 -9.26 29.86
CA LYS A 474 -24.96 -9.38 31.22
C LYS A 474 -23.88 -9.19 32.29
N LEU A 475 -22.73 -9.83 32.14
CA LEU A 475 -21.57 -9.67 33.03
C LEU A 475 -21.03 -8.23 33.06
N ALA A 476 -21.14 -7.50 31.95
CA ALA A 476 -20.74 -6.09 31.84
C ALA A 476 -21.86 -5.11 32.24
N TYR A 477 -22.99 -5.58 32.78
CA TYR A 477 -24.15 -4.76 33.16
C TYR A 477 -24.71 -3.90 32.01
N LEU A 478 -24.73 -4.46 30.79
CA LEU A 478 -25.27 -3.81 29.60
C LEU A 478 -26.58 -4.44 29.11
N GLU A 479 -27.00 -5.58 29.65
CA GLU A 479 -28.11 -6.38 29.14
C GLU A 479 -29.42 -5.55 29.07
N GLU A 480 -29.82 -4.88 30.16
CA GLU A 480 -31.05 -4.08 30.21
C GLU A 480 -31.04 -2.94 29.17
N TRP A 481 -29.90 -2.26 29.05
CA TRP A 481 -29.77 -1.18 28.08
C TRP A 481 -29.86 -1.71 26.64
N VAL A 482 -29.22 -2.83 26.33
CA VAL A 482 -29.24 -3.43 24.98
C VAL A 482 -30.63 -3.96 24.64
N LEU A 483 -31.35 -4.55 25.61
CA LEU A 483 -32.74 -5.00 25.42
C LEU A 483 -33.71 -3.83 25.16
N GLY A 484 -33.41 -2.64 25.66
CA GLY A 484 -34.19 -1.43 25.39
C GLY A 484 -33.95 -0.80 24.02
N LEU A 485 -32.97 -1.29 23.24
CA LEU A 485 -32.72 -0.83 21.88
C LEU A 485 -33.60 -1.55 20.87
N GLU A 486 -34.06 -0.85 19.83
CA GLU A 486 -34.95 -1.39 18.79
C GLU A 486 -34.36 -2.66 18.12
N ASN A 487 -33.08 -2.66 17.85
CA ASN A 487 -32.39 -3.79 17.20
C ASN A 487 -31.52 -4.61 18.19
N GLY A 488 -31.66 -4.39 19.50
CA GLY A 488 -30.90 -5.13 20.52
C GLY A 488 -29.40 -5.14 20.26
N VAL A 489 -28.78 -6.32 20.24
CA VAL A 489 -27.33 -6.51 19.96
C VAL A 489 -26.89 -6.14 18.53
N HIS A 490 -27.85 -6.03 17.61
CA HIS A 490 -27.60 -5.63 16.23
C HIS A 490 -27.68 -4.10 16.02
N SER A 491 -27.92 -3.33 17.09
CA SER A 491 -27.89 -1.86 17.04
C SER A 491 -26.50 -1.35 16.69
N LYS A 492 -26.42 -0.42 15.72
CA LYS A 492 -25.15 0.20 15.31
C LYS A 492 -24.67 1.19 16.37
N VAL A 493 -23.37 1.25 16.58
CA VAL A 493 -22.74 2.15 17.56
C VAL A 493 -22.30 3.50 16.98
N GLY A 494 -22.37 3.66 15.65
CA GLY A 494 -21.83 4.81 14.92
C GLY A 494 -20.31 4.84 14.85
N GLU A 495 -19.78 5.78 14.04
CA GLU A 495 -18.33 5.93 13.90
C GLU A 495 -17.68 6.21 15.26
N ARG A 496 -16.68 5.39 15.64
CA ARG A 496 -15.99 5.45 16.95
C ARG A 496 -16.94 5.48 18.15
N GLY A 497 -18.15 4.92 17.98
CA GLY A 497 -19.16 4.84 19.04
C GLY A 497 -19.76 6.20 19.43
N ILE A 498 -19.85 7.15 18.50
CA ILE A 498 -20.35 8.52 18.77
C ILE A 498 -21.76 8.54 19.41
N GLN A 499 -22.57 7.50 19.16
CA GLN A 499 -23.93 7.35 19.69
C GLN A 499 -23.96 6.84 21.13
N LEU A 500 -22.79 6.51 21.72
CA LEU A 500 -22.70 5.88 23.05
C LEU A 500 -22.13 6.84 24.09
N SER A 501 -22.63 6.73 25.32
CA SER A 501 -22.01 7.40 26.47
C SER A 501 -20.64 6.79 26.79
N GLY A 502 -19.77 7.54 27.50
CA GLY A 502 -18.46 7.03 27.93
C GLY A 502 -18.57 5.72 28.72
N GLY A 503 -19.56 5.61 29.62
CA GLY A 503 -19.82 4.41 30.40
C GLY A 503 -20.29 3.21 29.57
N GLN A 504 -21.10 3.44 28.52
CA GLN A 504 -21.50 2.38 27.60
C GLN A 504 -20.32 1.86 26.79
N LYS A 505 -19.44 2.76 26.28
CA LYS A 505 -18.20 2.38 25.59
C LYS A 505 -17.31 1.51 26.47
N GLN A 506 -17.08 1.92 27.70
CA GLN A 506 -16.24 1.16 28.64
C GLN A 506 -16.82 -0.22 28.94
N ARG A 507 -18.14 -0.31 29.20
CA ARG A 507 -18.80 -1.61 29.42
C ARG A 507 -18.78 -2.52 28.19
N ILE A 508 -18.85 -1.98 26.96
CA ILE A 508 -18.59 -2.76 25.73
C ILE A 508 -17.14 -3.25 25.70
N GLY A 509 -16.16 -2.41 26.09
CA GLY A 509 -14.77 -2.83 26.25
C GLY A 509 -14.58 -3.99 27.24
N ILE A 510 -15.29 -3.94 28.36
CA ILE A 510 -15.30 -5.05 29.35
C ILE A 510 -15.95 -6.30 28.75
N ALA A 511 -17.09 -6.19 28.09
CA ALA A 511 -17.75 -7.31 27.43
C ALA A 511 -16.82 -7.95 26.37
N ARG A 512 -16.09 -7.13 25.58
CA ARG A 512 -15.07 -7.57 24.63
C ARG A 512 -13.95 -8.36 25.31
N ALA A 513 -13.38 -7.85 26.41
CA ALA A 513 -12.32 -8.52 27.15
C ALA A 513 -12.77 -9.88 27.75
N LEU A 514 -14.05 -10.01 28.05
CA LEU A 514 -14.64 -11.24 28.59
C LEU A 514 -15.07 -12.24 27.51
N TYR A 515 -15.32 -11.79 26.27
CA TYR A 515 -15.83 -12.64 25.21
C TYR A 515 -14.90 -13.81 24.88
N TYR A 516 -13.60 -13.60 24.94
CA TYR A 516 -12.56 -14.59 24.65
C TYR A 516 -12.16 -15.45 25.86
N GLU A 517 -12.93 -15.40 26.96
CA GLU A 517 -12.72 -16.21 28.18
C GLU A 517 -11.32 -16.07 28.80
N ALA A 518 -10.71 -14.90 28.67
CA ALA A 518 -9.38 -14.59 29.17
C ALA A 518 -9.17 -14.99 30.64
N ASP A 519 -8.00 -15.53 30.96
CA ASP A 519 -7.57 -15.90 32.33
C ASP A 519 -7.01 -14.68 33.10
N VAL A 520 -6.42 -13.75 32.39
CA VAL A 520 -5.83 -12.50 32.92
C VAL A 520 -6.60 -11.32 32.36
N LEU A 521 -7.14 -10.48 33.22
CA LEU A 521 -7.85 -9.26 32.83
C LEU A 521 -7.04 -8.03 33.23
N VAL A 522 -6.77 -7.17 32.26
CA VAL A 522 -6.02 -5.92 32.45
C VAL A 522 -6.98 -4.74 32.27
N PHE A 523 -7.04 -3.87 33.28
CA PHE A 523 -7.85 -2.67 33.30
C PHE A 523 -6.97 -1.44 33.36
N ASP A 524 -6.86 -0.70 32.25
CA ASP A 524 -6.11 0.55 32.18
C ASP A 524 -7.06 1.73 32.39
N GLU A 525 -7.08 2.28 33.62
CA GLU A 525 -7.95 3.41 34.01
C GLU A 525 -9.45 3.25 33.65
N ALA A 526 -9.95 2.03 33.69
CA ALA A 526 -11.29 1.67 33.20
C ALA A 526 -12.45 2.43 33.89
N THR A 527 -12.20 3.24 34.92
CA THR A 527 -13.25 3.98 35.67
C THR A 527 -13.05 5.49 35.69
N SER A 528 -11.99 6.04 35.07
CA SER A 528 -11.59 7.45 35.21
C SER A 528 -12.61 8.46 34.66
N ALA A 529 -13.36 8.07 33.62
CA ALA A 529 -14.31 8.94 32.90
C ALA A 529 -15.79 8.68 33.28
N LEU A 530 -16.04 7.97 34.39
CA LEU A 530 -17.38 7.50 34.74
C LEU A 530 -18.01 8.31 35.89
N ASP A 531 -19.33 8.43 35.87
CA ASP A 531 -20.12 8.86 37.00
C ASP A 531 -20.13 7.80 38.11
N GLY A 532 -20.39 8.19 39.35
CA GLY A 532 -20.27 7.31 40.52
C GLY A 532 -21.21 6.09 40.52
N ILE A 533 -22.34 6.13 39.80
CA ILE A 533 -23.27 4.99 39.67
C ILE A 533 -22.65 3.97 38.70
N THR A 534 -22.20 4.41 37.55
CA THR A 534 -21.58 3.57 36.53
C THR A 534 -20.23 3.01 37.02
N GLU A 535 -19.43 3.79 37.76
CA GLU A 535 -18.21 3.31 38.39
C GLU A 535 -18.49 2.14 39.35
N LYS A 536 -19.50 2.28 40.22
CA LYS A 536 -19.89 1.20 41.13
C LYS A 536 -20.34 -0.06 40.40
N ALA A 537 -21.08 0.08 39.29
CA ALA A 537 -21.54 -1.06 38.49
C ALA A 537 -20.34 -1.82 37.87
N ILE A 538 -19.39 -1.06 37.27
CA ILE A 538 -18.16 -1.63 36.69
C ILE A 538 -17.30 -2.29 37.77
N MET A 539 -17.12 -1.63 38.92
CA MET A 539 -16.35 -2.19 40.02
C MET A 539 -17.00 -3.46 40.61
N ARG A 540 -18.32 -3.58 40.55
CA ARG A 540 -19.02 -4.84 40.91
C ARG A 540 -18.66 -5.92 39.89
N ALA A 541 -18.79 -5.63 38.57
CA ALA A 541 -18.41 -6.58 37.53
C ALA A 541 -16.97 -7.07 37.68
N ILE A 542 -16.04 -6.18 37.97
CA ILE A 542 -14.61 -6.52 38.17
C ILE A 542 -14.46 -7.40 39.43
N ASN A 543 -15.11 -7.03 40.55
CA ASN A 543 -15.02 -7.77 41.79
C ASN A 543 -15.61 -9.21 41.68
N ASP A 544 -16.59 -9.47 40.80
CA ASP A 544 -17.14 -10.81 40.56
C ASP A 544 -16.09 -11.79 39.99
N PHE A 545 -14.99 -11.28 39.42
CA PHE A 545 -13.88 -12.08 38.93
C PHE A 545 -12.72 -12.23 39.93
N THR A 546 -12.73 -11.51 41.07
CA THR A 546 -11.74 -11.62 42.12
C THR A 546 -11.66 -13.07 42.64
N GLY A 547 -10.45 -13.62 42.78
CA GLY A 547 -10.21 -15.00 43.18
C GLY A 547 -10.50 -16.07 42.12
N LYS A 548 -11.07 -15.70 40.96
CA LYS A 548 -11.34 -16.60 39.81
C LYS A 548 -10.41 -16.35 38.62
N LYS A 549 -9.98 -15.13 38.45
CA LYS A 549 -9.08 -14.67 37.38
C LYS A 549 -7.99 -13.76 37.96
N THR A 550 -6.88 -13.65 37.26
CA THR A 550 -5.84 -12.67 37.61
C THR A 550 -6.28 -11.29 37.10
N LEU A 551 -6.38 -10.32 38.01
CA LEU A 551 -6.79 -8.96 37.68
C LEU A 551 -5.60 -8.01 37.84
N ILE A 552 -5.31 -7.23 36.81
CA ILE A 552 -4.26 -6.20 36.81
C ILE A 552 -4.93 -4.85 36.57
N MET A 553 -4.79 -3.92 37.50
CA MET A 553 -5.48 -2.63 37.48
C MET A 553 -4.47 -1.49 37.51
N ILE A 554 -4.54 -0.58 36.53
CA ILE A 554 -3.90 0.73 36.62
C ILE A 554 -4.92 1.71 37.18
N ALA A 555 -4.58 2.39 38.25
CA ALA A 555 -5.47 3.34 38.88
C ALA A 555 -4.81 4.69 39.17
N HIS A 556 -5.54 5.73 38.86
CA HIS A 556 -5.25 7.11 39.32
C HIS A 556 -6.02 7.50 40.58
N ARG A 557 -7.01 6.69 40.98
CA ARG A 557 -7.78 6.87 42.21
C ARG A 557 -7.47 5.74 43.17
N LEU A 558 -7.13 6.06 44.40
CA LEU A 558 -6.83 5.06 45.43
C LEU A 558 -8.03 4.17 45.78
N THR A 559 -9.25 4.70 45.60
CA THR A 559 -10.50 3.92 45.80
C THR A 559 -10.59 2.67 44.91
N THR A 560 -10.06 2.75 43.70
CA THR A 560 -10.06 1.65 42.71
C THR A 560 -9.17 0.47 43.15
N VAL A 561 -8.05 0.75 43.81
CA VAL A 561 -7.09 -0.27 44.26
C VAL A 561 -7.26 -0.70 45.71
N GLN A 562 -8.28 -0.18 46.42
CA GLN A 562 -8.50 -0.44 47.83
C GLN A 562 -8.70 -1.93 48.15
N LYS A 563 -9.26 -2.70 47.20
CA LYS A 563 -9.54 -4.13 47.34
C LYS A 563 -8.48 -5.02 46.67
N CYS A 564 -7.40 -4.46 46.19
CA CYS A 564 -6.30 -5.26 45.59
C CYS A 564 -5.56 -6.03 46.68
N ASP A 565 -5.19 -7.29 46.36
CA ASP A 565 -4.38 -8.14 47.22
C ASP A 565 -2.96 -7.57 47.37
N LYS A 566 -2.46 -6.95 46.31
CA LYS A 566 -1.16 -6.28 46.28
C LYS A 566 -1.18 -5.03 45.42
N ILE A 567 -0.55 -3.97 45.89
CA ILE A 567 -0.39 -2.72 45.16
C ILE A 567 1.10 -2.47 44.97
N PHE A 568 1.49 -2.13 43.75
CA PHE A 568 2.85 -1.69 43.39
C PHE A 568 2.84 -0.18 43.12
N MET A 569 3.68 0.55 43.84
CA MET A 569 3.85 1.98 43.65
C MET A 569 5.03 2.24 42.72
N MET A 570 4.76 2.91 41.60
CA MET A 570 5.76 3.26 40.60
C MET A 570 6.14 4.72 40.64
N ASN A 571 7.43 4.99 40.52
CA ASN A 571 7.96 6.34 40.35
C ASN A 571 9.19 6.31 39.42
N ASN A 572 9.24 7.21 38.43
CA ASN A 572 10.36 7.33 37.50
C ASN A 572 10.83 6.00 36.88
N GLY A 573 9.89 5.15 36.47
CA GLY A 573 10.15 3.88 35.80
C GLY A 573 10.55 2.73 36.74
N SER A 574 10.57 2.91 38.06
CA SER A 574 10.94 1.88 39.04
C SER A 574 9.81 1.63 40.04
N ILE A 575 9.75 0.44 40.64
CA ILE A 575 8.88 0.14 41.78
C ILE A 575 9.56 0.67 43.03
N VAL A 576 8.93 1.63 43.68
CA VAL A 576 9.46 2.28 44.89
C VAL A 576 8.94 1.65 46.20
N ASP A 577 7.71 1.06 46.14
CA ASP A 577 7.14 0.37 47.31
C ASP A 577 6.07 -0.62 46.85
N SER A 578 5.73 -1.60 47.68
CA SER A 578 4.66 -2.54 47.42
C SER A 578 4.04 -3.08 48.72
N GLY A 579 2.75 -3.36 48.71
CA GLY A 579 2.04 -3.90 49.88
C GLY A 579 0.53 -3.89 49.67
N THR A 580 -0.23 -4.23 50.73
CA THR A 580 -1.66 -4.05 50.74
C THR A 580 -1.99 -2.55 50.90
N TYR A 581 -3.22 -2.17 50.58
CA TYR A 581 -3.72 -0.79 50.75
C TYR A 581 -3.42 -0.22 52.15
N GLN A 582 -3.70 -1.00 53.18
CA GLN A 582 -3.46 -0.56 54.59
C GLN A 582 -1.98 -0.45 54.95
N GLN A 583 -1.13 -1.37 54.42
CA GLN A 583 0.30 -1.30 54.63
C GLN A 583 0.90 -0.05 54.02
N LEU A 584 0.53 0.25 52.77
CA LEU A 584 1.02 1.44 52.05
C LEU A 584 0.53 2.75 52.69
N LEU A 585 -0.72 2.81 53.17
CA LEU A 585 -1.24 3.95 53.92
C LEU A 585 -0.46 4.23 55.20
N LYS A 586 0.01 3.18 55.90
CA LYS A 586 0.79 3.35 57.13
C LYS A 586 2.25 3.73 56.85
N LYS A 587 2.85 3.18 55.80
CA LYS A 587 4.28 3.23 55.55
C LYS A 587 4.71 4.36 54.60
N ASN A 588 3.87 4.75 53.63
CA ASN A 588 4.30 5.61 52.53
C ASN A 588 3.53 6.93 52.51
N GLU A 589 4.22 8.03 52.78
CA GLU A 589 3.65 9.38 52.80
C GLU A 589 3.18 9.87 51.41
N GLN A 590 3.84 9.42 50.33
CA GLN A 590 3.42 9.77 48.98
C GLN A 590 2.10 9.06 48.60
N PHE A 591 1.93 7.80 49.02
CA PHE A 591 0.71 7.06 48.82
C PHE A 591 -0.48 7.69 49.56
N LYS A 592 -0.27 8.24 50.77
CA LYS A 592 -1.32 8.98 51.50
C LYS A 592 -1.81 10.26 50.80
N LYS A 593 -0.90 10.89 50.02
CA LYS A 593 -1.17 12.15 49.31
C LYS A 593 -1.79 11.96 47.92
N MET A 594 -1.84 10.70 47.42
CA MET A 594 -2.53 10.34 46.19
C MET A 594 -4.02 10.15 46.41
#